data_fd655faa3c4f6bd777180243947d3105
#
_entry.id   fd655faa3c4f6bd777180243947d3105
#
_cell.length_a   1.000
_cell.length_b   1.000
_cell.length_c   1.000
_cell.angle_alpha   90.00
_cell.angle_beta   90.00
_cell.angle_gamma   90.00
#
_symmetry.space_group_name_H-M   'P 1'
#
loop_
_entity.id
_entity.type
_entity.pdbx_description
1 polymer ?
#
loop_
_entity_poly.entity_id
_entity_poly.type
_entity_poly.pdbx_seq_one_letter_code
_entity_poly.pdbx_strand_id
1 'polypeptide(L)'
;MARFAAADGITHVVCTPHANGQYEFQPWLIAEKIADLQRLLETEKIALKLGHGCDFHLSYENIQEAKSAPSRFSINGHGYLLVEIPDYGLPPGLTDIFYQLQMVGLTPILTHPERNPTLQADQPRMMEWLRRGVLVQVTAGSVMGRMGKQAERMAHALLANRWVHFLATDAHNVTSRAPKMRDAFELVAKKYGPDYARLLCVSNPLAAFMGNPLPPQIEPLRLYEDSEEKSWWARLTRR
;
A
#
# COMPACT_ATOMS: atom_id res chain seq x y z
N MET A 1 -9.28 -16.11 10.54
CA MET A 1 -8.38 -15.44 9.58
C MET A 1 -6.94 -15.97 9.70
N ALA A 2 -6.31 -15.95 10.87
CA ALA A 2 -4.89 -16.35 11.04
C ALA A 2 -4.55 -17.75 10.49
N ARG A 3 -5.38 -18.79 10.74
CA ARG A 3 -5.19 -20.14 10.17
C ARG A 3 -5.23 -20.12 8.63
N PHE A 4 -6.10 -19.32 8.02
CA PHE A 4 -6.15 -19.17 6.56
C PHE A 4 -4.90 -18.47 6.02
N ALA A 5 -4.43 -17.41 6.68
CA ALA A 5 -3.22 -16.71 6.29
C ALA A 5 -2.00 -17.66 6.35
N ALA A 6 -1.81 -18.35 7.47
CA ALA A 6 -0.70 -19.28 7.65
C ALA A 6 -0.74 -20.46 6.64
N ALA A 7 -1.92 -21.02 6.36
CA ALA A 7 -2.10 -22.08 5.37
C ALA A 7 -1.79 -21.60 3.94
N ASP A 8 -2.02 -20.33 3.64
CA ASP A 8 -1.69 -19.71 2.35
C ASP A 8 -0.20 -19.33 2.23
N GLY A 9 0.58 -19.47 3.31
CA GLY A 9 2.02 -19.18 3.35
C GLY A 9 2.37 -17.79 3.83
N ILE A 10 1.41 -17.03 4.35
CA ILE A 10 1.64 -15.71 4.97
C ILE A 10 2.29 -15.93 6.34
N THR A 11 3.40 -15.25 6.60
CA THR A 11 4.17 -15.33 7.86
C THR A 11 4.03 -14.11 8.75
N HIS A 12 3.71 -12.95 8.17
CA HIS A 12 3.56 -11.68 8.87
C HIS A 12 2.29 -10.98 8.43
N VAL A 13 1.59 -10.37 9.36
CA VAL A 13 0.37 -9.56 9.09
C VAL A 13 0.47 -8.26 9.88
N VAL A 14 0.24 -7.14 9.22
CA VAL A 14 0.04 -5.86 9.87
C VAL A 14 -1.46 -5.65 10.05
N CYS A 15 -1.90 -5.47 11.29
CA CYS A 15 -3.28 -5.13 11.61
C CYS A 15 -3.46 -3.62 11.44
N THR A 16 -4.32 -3.22 10.50
CA THR A 16 -4.47 -1.83 10.05
C THR A 16 -5.92 -1.35 10.16
N PRO A 17 -6.43 -1.13 11.38
CA PRO A 17 -7.74 -0.52 11.53
C PRO A 17 -7.77 0.89 10.95
N HIS A 18 -8.94 1.31 10.47
CA HIS A 18 -9.12 2.67 9.96
C HIS A 18 -8.89 3.72 11.05
N ALA A 19 -8.22 4.81 10.67
CA ALA A 19 -8.17 6.05 11.41
C ALA A 19 -8.95 7.11 10.63
N ASN A 20 -10.24 7.27 10.92
CA ASN A 20 -11.12 8.20 10.22
C ASN A 20 -12.15 8.81 11.17
N GLY A 21 -13.01 9.70 10.67
CA GLY A 21 -14.02 10.36 11.51
C GLY A 21 -15.08 9.42 12.12
N GLN A 22 -15.18 8.18 11.66
CA GLN A 22 -16.09 7.18 12.19
C GLN A 22 -15.42 6.29 13.25
N TYR A 23 -14.12 6.04 13.12
CA TYR A 23 -13.35 5.16 13.99
C TYR A 23 -12.18 5.92 14.59
N GLU A 24 -12.23 6.12 15.92
CA GLU A 24 -11.12 6.70 16.67
C GLU A 24 -9.95 5.71 16.69
N PHE A 25 -8.77 6.15 16.25
CA PHE A 25 -7.59 5.32 16.27
C PHE A 25 -6.93 5.35 17.65
N GLN A 26 -6.99 4.21 18.34
CA GLN A 26 -6.45 4.01 19.70
C GLN A 26 -5.26 3.04 19.65
N PRO A 27 -4.03 3.51 19.39
CA PRO A 27 -2.86 2.64 19.17
C PRO A 27 -2.53 1.75 20.37
N TRP A 28 -2.73 2.24 21.60
CA TRP A 28 -2.50 1.45 22.81
C TRP A 28 -3.46 0.25 22.90
N LEU A 29 -4.74 0.43 22.57
CA LEU A 29 -5.73 -0.64 22.56
C LEU A 29 -5.43 -1.67 21.45
N ILE A 30 -5.00 -1.19 20.30
CA ILE A 30 -4.61 -2.05 19.18
C ILE A 30 -3.41 -2.90 19.57
N ALA A 31 -2.38 -2.31 20.19
CA ALA A 31 -1.20 -3.02 20.65
C ALA A 31 -1.55 -4.09 21.70
N GLU A 32 -2.45 -3.78 22.65
CA GLU A 32 -2.96 -4.74 23.63
C GLU A 32 -3.65 -5.92 22.94
N LYS A 33 -4.60 -5.66 22.02
CA LYS A 33 -5.33 -6.69 21.28
C LYS A 33 -4.43 -7.55 20.39
N ILE A 34 -3.40 -6.96 19.79
CA ILE A 34 -2.40 -7.68 19.01
C ILE A 34 -1.58 -8.61 19.93
N ALA A 35 -1.16 -8.13 21.10
CA ALA A 35 -0.42 -8.95 22.04
C ALA A 35 -1.25 -10.14 22.56
N ASP A 36 -2.53 -9.92 22.86
CA ASP A 36 -3.47 -11.00 23.23
C ASP A 36 -3.61 -12.03 22.13
N LEU A 37 -3.84 -11.57 20.90
CA LEU A 37 -3.99 -12.45 19.75
C LEU A 37 -2.69 -13.20 19.46
N GLN A 38 -1.53 -12.54 19.56
CA GLN A 38 -0.23 -13.19 19.35
C GLN A 38 -0.02 -14.35 20.33
N ARG A 39 -0.35 -14.16 21.62
CA ARG A 39 -0.28 -15.24 22.62
C ARG A 39 -1.19 -16.43 22.27
N LEU A 40 -2.39 -16.12 21.77
CA LEU A 40 -3.31 -17.17 21.29
C LEU A 40 -2.74 -17.93 20.10
N LEU A 41 -2.12 -17.23 19.14
CA LEU A 41 -1.51 -17.87 17.95
C LEU A 41 -0.36 -18.79 18.37
N GLU A 42 0.44 -18.41 19.34
CA GLU A 42 1.53 -19.23 19.91
C GLU A 42 0.98 -20.49 20.59
N THR A 43 -0.06 -20.35 21.43
CA THR A 43 -0.75 -21.47 22.06
C THR A 43 -1.31 -22.45 21.04
N GLU A 44 -1.88 -21.93 19.96
CA GLU A 44 -2.47 -22.71 18.86
C GLU A 44 -1.43 -23.18 17.83
N LYS A 45 -0.14 -22.90 18.04
CA LYS A 45 0.99 -23.23 17.17
C LYS A 45 0.80 -22.73 15.73
N ILE A 46 0.19 -21.54 15.57
CA ILE A 46 0.03 -20.91 14.28
C ILE A 46 1.26 -20.01 14.03
N ALA A 47 2.07 -20.35 13.05
CA ALA A 47 3.31 -19.66 12.71
C ALA A 47 3.01 -18.33 11.96
N LEU A 48 2.45 -17.33 12.67
CA LEU A 48 2.11 -16.02 12.15
C LEU A 48 2.55 -14.95 13.13
N LYS A 49 3.27 -13.94 12.64
CA LYS A 49 3.64 -12.75 13.42
C LYS A 49 2.71 -11.61 13.10
N LEU A 50 2.23 -10.93 14.13
CA LEU A 50 1.37 -9.78 14.01
C LEU A 50 2.14 -8.50 14.29
N GLY A 51 1.88 -7.46 13.50
CA GLY A 51 2.31 -6.09 13.70
C GLY A 51 1.12 -5.16 13.75
N HIS A 52 1.32 -3.95 14.23
CA HIS A 52 0.33 -2.89 14.22
C HIS A 52 0.61 -1.87 13.12
N GLY A 53 -0.41 -1.19 12.68
CA GLY A 53 -0.38 -0.08 11.76
C GLY A 53 -1.75 0.58 11.73
N CYS A 54 -2.00 1.37 10.73
CA CYS A 54 -3.24 2.11 10.57
C CYS A 54 -3.57 2.21 9.10
N ASP A 55 -4.82 2.12 8.73
CA ASP A 55 -5.31 2.63 7.47
C ASP A 55 -5.65 4.11 7.66
N PHE A 56 -4.70 4.96 7.26
CA PHE A 56 -4.65 6.37 7.60
C PHE A 56 -5.43 7.19 6.59
N HIS A 57 -6.58 7.72 7.02
CA HIS A 57 -7.36 8.68 6.23
C HIS A 57 -6.83 10.10 6.37
N LEU A 58 -6.80 10.84 5.27
CA LEU A 58 -6.27 12.20 5.18
C LEU A 58 -7.28 13.24 5.71
N SER A 59 -7.63 13.17 7.01
CA SER A 59 -8.32 14.27 7.69
C SER A 59 -7.30 15.31 8.20
N TYR A 60 -7.78 16.52 8.44
CA TYR A 60 -6.92 17.58 9.00
C TYR A 60 -6.31 17.14 10.35
N GLU A 61 -7.14 16.59 11.23
CA GLU A 61 -6.77 16.14 12.56
C GLU A 61 -5.70 15.06 12.50
N ASN A 62 -5.92 14.04 11.68
CA ASN A 62 -4.97 12.94 11.51
C ASN A 62 -3.61 13.45 11.00
N ILE A 63 -3.63 14.37 10.01
CA ILE A 63 -2.39 14.93 9.46
C ILE A 63 -1.62 15.70 10.54
N GLN A 64 -2.28 16.54 11.35
CA GLN A 64 -1.61 17.29 12.42
C GLN A 64 -1.07 16.32 13.49
N GLU A 65 -1.83 15.31 13.85
CA GLU A 65 -1.41 14.31 14.83
C GLU A 65 -0.23 13.46 14.32
N ALA A 66 -0.26 13.02 13.06
CA ALA A 66 0.85 12.29 12.45
C ALA A 66 2.13 13.13 12.36
N LYS A 67 2.01 14.45 12.19
CA LYS A 67 3.16 15.37 12.22
C LYS A 67 3.75 15.53 13.61
N SER A 68 2.93 15.49 14.65
CA SER A 68 3.38 15.63 16.04
C SER A 68 3.86 14.31 16.64
N ALA A 69 3.31 13.17 16.24
CA ALA A 69 3.61 11.84 16.72
C ALA A 69 3.68 10.81 15.56
N PRO A 70 4.72 10.85 14.71
CA PRO A 70 4.80 10.04 13.50
C PRO A 70 4.72 8.52 13.73
N SER A 71 5.29 8.04 14.84
CA SER A 71 5.28 6.62 15.20
C SER A 71 3.89 6.08 15.52
N ARG A 72 2.94 6.94 15.88
CA ARG A 72 1.59 6.57 16.31
C ARG A 72 0.82 5.80 15.23
N PHE A 73 0.93 6.21 13.97
CA PHE A 73 0.16 5.68 12.85
C PHE A 73 0.95 4.74 11.94
N SER A 74 2.27 4.76 12.05
CA SER A 74 3.14 4.00 11.16
C SER A 74 3.22 2.53 11.53
N ILE A 75 3.57 1.69 10.55
CA ILE A 75 3.75 0.25 10.72
C ILE A 75 4.79 0.00 11.82
N ASN A 76 4.39 -0.65 12.91
CA ASN A 76 5.20 -0.95 14.09
C ASN A 76 5.95 0.27 14.68
N GLY A 77 5.49 1.49 14.39
CA GLY A 77 6.18 2.72 14.79
C GLY A 77 7.41 3.07 13.95
N HIS A 78 7.63 2.40 12.83
CA HIS A 78 8.88 2.45 12.06
C HIS A 78 8.87 3.41 10.85
N GLY A 79 7.93 4.33 10.78
CA GLY A 79 7.93 5.39 9.77
C GLY A 79 7.24 5.06 8.45
N TYR A 80 6.86 3.81 8.16
CA TYR A 80 6.04 3.47 7.00
C TYR A 80 4.56 3.70 7.30
N LEU A 81 3.91 4.60 6.56
CA LEU A 81 2.52 5.01 6.80
C LEU A 81 1.62 4.60 5.62
N LEU A 82 0.63 3.75 5.88
CA LEU A 82 -0.39 3.40 4.90
C LEU A 82 -1.40 4.54 4.79
N VAL A 83 -1.54 5.12 3.59
CA VAL A 83 -2.40 6.30 3.35
C VAL A 83 -3.51 5.94 2.39
N GLU A 84 -4.75 6.06 2.84
CA GLU A 84 -5.94 5.90 2.01
C GLU A 84 -6.45 7.24 1.50
N ILE A 85 -6.67 7.33 0.19
CA ILE A 85 -7.30 8.49 -0.44
C ILE A 85 -8.82 8.26 -0.48
N PRO A 86 -9.63 9.25 -0.07
CA PRO A 86 -11.09 9.13 -0.11
C PRO A 86 -11.64 8.86 -1.52
N ASP A 87 -12.67 8.04 -1.62
CA ASP A 87 -13.30 7.68 -2.90
C ASP A 87 -14.04 8.87 -3.56
N TYR A 88 -14.43 9.87 -2.78
CA TYR A 88 -15.17 11.05 -3.26
C TYR A 88 -14.28 12.13 -3.89
N GLY A 89 -12.97 11.93 -3.96
CA GLY A 89 -12.06 12.84 -4.64
C GLY A 89 -10.70 12.97 -3.97
N LEU A 90 -9.79 13.67 -4.64
CA LEU A 90 -8.45 13.95 -4.12
C LEU A 90 -8.50 15.17 -3.21
N PRO A 91 -7.96 15.09 -1.99
CA PRO A 91 -7.79 16.27 -1.14
C PRO A 91 -6.97 17.36 -1.85
N PRO A 92 -7.37 18.64 -1.73
CA PRO A 92 -6.55 19.75 -2.23
C PRO A 92 -5.16 19.72 -1.60
N GLY A 93 -4.13 20.01 -2.40
CA GLY A 93 -2.74 20.05 -1.89
C GLY A 93 -2.17 18.69 -1.46
N LEU A 94 -2.69 17.58 -1.99
CA LEU A 94 -2.25 16.23 -1.60
C LEU A 94 -0.73 16.02 -1.76
N THR A 95 -0.12 16.59 -2.79
CA THR A 95 1.35 16.57 -2.96
C THR A 95 2.07 17.21 -1.77
N ASP A 96 1.57 18.36 -1.29
CA ASP A 96 2.14 19.04 -0.14
C ASP A 96 1.91 18.29 1.16
N ILE A 97 0.77 17.60 1.28
CA ILE A 97 0.48 16.72 2.43
C ILE A 97 1.51 15.59 2.48
N PHE A 98 1.75 14.89 1.37
CA PHE A 98 2.78 13.85 1.32
C PHE A 98 4.17 14.39 1.69
N TYR A 99 4.53 15.56 1.16
CA TYR A 99 5.79 16.22 1.52
C TYR A 99 5.89 16.53 3.02
N GLN A 100 4.82 17.07 3.63
CA GLN A 100 4.80 17.35 5.08
C GLN A 100 4.96 16.08 5.92
N LEU A 101 4.34 14.97 5.52
CA LEU A 101 4.52 13.67 6.19
C LEU A 101 5.96 13.15 6.06
N GLN A 102 6.57 13.31 4.89
CA GLN A 102 7.98 12.94 4.66
C GLN A 102 8.94 13.78 5.49
N MET A 103 8.67 15.07 5.67
CA MET A 103 9.51 15.97 6.49
C MET A 103 9.58 15.57 7.97
N VAL A 104 8.60 14.84 8.48
CA VAL A 104 8.62 14.30 9.85
C VAL A 104 9.10 12.84 9.93
N GLY A 105 9.72 12.33 8.86
CA GLY A 105 10.31 10.98 8.82
C GLY A 105 9.32 9.87 8.46
N LEU A 106 8.13 10.19 7.97
CA LEU A 106 7.19 9.21 7.47
C LEU A 106 7.43 8.92 5.99
N THR A 107 7.32 7.66 5.60
CA THR A 107 7.32 7.21 4.21
C THR A 107 5.89 6.81 3.83
N PRO A 108 5.14 7.65 3.09
CA PRO A 108 3.77 7.35 2.71
C PRO A 108 3.71 6.17 1.72
N ILE A 109 2.81 5.24 2.00
CA ILE A 109 2.44 4.13 1.13
C ILE A 109 0.99 4.37 0.71
N LEU A 110 0.76 4.77 -0.53
CA LEU A 110 -0.57 4.92 -1.09
C LEU A 110 -1.24 3.55 -1.21
N THR A 111 -2.31 3.33 -0.44
CA THR A 111 -3.02 2.06 -0.41
C THR A 111 -4.03 1.96 -1.54
N HIS A 112 -4.09 0.79 -2.15
CA HIS A 112 -5.06 0.38 -3.20
C HIS A 112 -5.54 1.49 -4.17
N PRO A 113 -4.61 2.30 -4.76
CA PRO A 113 -4.98 3.37 -5.70
C PRO A 113 -5.75 2.84 -6.92
N GLU A 114 -5.57 1.58 -7.25
CA GLU A 114 -6.27 0.92 -8.34
C GLU A 114 -7.78 0.78 -8.11
N ARG A 115 -8.23 0.96 -6.87
CA ARG A 115 -9.65 0.93 -6.50
C ARG A 115 -10.28 2.32 -6.46
N ASN A 116 -9.46 3.37 -6.40
CA ASN A 116 -9.93 4.74 -6.31
C ASN A 116 -10.43 5.26 -7.69
N PRO A 117 -11.71 5.65 -7.84
CA PRO A 117 -12.27 6.07 -9.13
C PRO A 117 -11.56 7.27 -9.75
N THR A 118 -11.11 8.23 -8.92
CA THR A 118 -10.42 9.42 -9.39
C THR A 118 -9.05 9.07 -9.97
N LEU A 119 -8.30 8.16 -9.34
CA LEU A 119 -7.00 7.71 -9.81
C LEU A 119 -7.12 6.76 -11.01
N GLN A 120 -8.20 6.00 -11.11
CA GLN A 120 -8.50 5.20 -12.29
C GLN A 120 -8.69 6.10 -13.53
N ALA A 121 -9.26 7.30 -13.36
CA ALA A 121 -9.46 8.26 -14.44
C ALA A 121 -8.20 9.08 -14.74
N ASP A 122 -7.32 9.31 -13.78
CA ASP A 122 -6.11 10.14 -13.89
C ASP A 122 -4.87 9.45 -13.30
N GLN A 123 -4.46 8.33 -13.90
CA GLN A 123 -3.26 7.59 -13.46
C GLN A 123 -1.96 8.42 -13.50
N PRO A 124 -1.73 9.32 -14.51
CA PRO A 124 -0.52 10.14 -14.55
C PRO A 124 -0.29 10.98 -13.31
N ARG A 125 -1.32 11.36 -12.58
CA ARG A 125 -1.19 12.12 -11.33
C ARG A 125 -0.32 11.41 -10.28
N MET A 126 -0.36 10.08 -10.26
CA MET A 126 0.49 9.29 -9.35
C MET A 126 1.98 9.42 -9.66
N MET A 127 2.35 9.74 -10.91
CA MET A 127 3.76 9.87 -11.30
C MET A 127 4.48 10.95 -10.49
N GLU A 128 3.82 12.07 -10.21
CA GLU A 128 4.41 13.13 -9.39
C GLU A 128 4.73 12.63 -7.98
N TRP A 129 3.81 11.90 -7.35
CA TRP A 129 4.00 11.37 -6.00
C TRP A 129 5.08 10.28 -5.97
N LEU A 130 5.08 9.38 -6.95
CA LEU A 130 6.11 8.35 -7.11
C LEU A 130 7.51 8.96 -7.26
N ARG A 131 7.65 10.01 -8.10
CA ARG A 131 8.92 10.76 -8.27
C ARG A 131 9.41 11.39 -6.97
N ARG A 132 8.51 11.67 -6.05
CA ARG A 132 8.78 12.24 -4.72
C ARG A 132 8.92 11.17 -3.63
N GLY A 133 8.97 9.89 -3.99
CA GLY A 133 9.21 8.79 -3.05
C GLY A 133 7.98 8.30 -2.30
N VAL A 134 6.77 8.64 -2.75
CA VAL A 134 5.55 7.97 -2.27
C VAL A 134 5.53 6.56 -2.84
N LEU A 135 5.32 5.58 -1.98
CA LEU A 135 5.25 4.17 -2.35
C LEU A 135 3.80 3.77 -2.70
N VAL A 136 3.62 2.66 -3.36
CA VAL A 136 2.31 2.16 -3.80
C VAL A 136 2.09 0.73 -3.34
N GLN A 137 0.96 0.48 -2.70
CA GLN A 137 0.45 -0.84 -2.38
C GLN A 137 -0.77 -1.17 -3.25
N VAL A 138 -0.77 -2.31 -3.91
CA VAL A 138 -1.90 -2.84 -4.69
C VAL A 138 -2.53 -4.02 -3.96
N THR A 139 -3.84 -4.20 -4.09
CA THR A 139 -4.56 -5.31 -3.48
C THR A 139 -4.43 -6.59 -4.32
N ALA A 140 -4.09 -7.70 -3.69
CA ALA A 140 -4.03 -9.01 -4.33
C ALA A 140 -5.35 -9.39 -5.03
N GLY A 141 -6.49 -9.03 -4.39
CA GLY A 141 -7.81 -9.21 -4.98
C GLY A 141 -8.02 -8.44 -6.29
N SER A 142 -7.44 -7.25 -6.43
CA SER A 142 -7.48 -6.47 -7.68
C SER A 142 -6.69 -7.15 -8.79
N VAL A 143 -5.50 -7.63 -8.49
CA VAL A 143 -4.65 -8.38 -9.43
C VAL A 143 -5.36 -9.65 -9.93
N MET A 144 -6.18 -10.27 -9.10
CA MET A 144 -6.96 -11.48 -9.40
C MET A 144 -8.35 -11.20 -10.00
N GLY A 145 -8.66 -9.94 -10.36
CA GLY A 145 -9.96 -9.55 -10.93
C GLY A 145 -11.14 -9.55 -9.95
N ARG A 146 -10.90 -9.78 -8.65
CA ARG A 146 -11.96 -9.91 -7.63
C ARG A 146 -12.54 -8.55 -7.20
N MET A 147 -11.88 -7.45 -7.54
CA MET A 147 -12.28 -6.06 -7.21
C MET A 147 -12.87 -5.30 -8.41
N GLY A 148 -13.28 -6.03 -9.44
CA GLY A 148 -13.86 -5.48 -10.65
C GLY A 148 -12.85 -5.17 -11.75
N LYS A 149 -13.34 -5.10 -12.99
CA LYS A 149 -12.50 -4.98 -14.20
C LYS A 149 -11.65 -3.71 -14.28
N GLN A 150 -12.12 -2.60 -13.70
CA GLN A 150 -11.35 -1.34 -13.70
C GLN A 150 -10.16 -1.44 -12.76
N ALA A 151 -10.39 -1.94 -11.53
CA ALA A 151 -9.32 -2.17 -10.55
C ALA A 151 -8.29 -3.19 -11.08
N GLU A 152 -8.74 -4.28 -11.71
CA GLU A 152 -7.88 -5.27 -12.34
C GLU A 152 -6.98 -4.63 -13.41
N ARG A 153 -7.58 -3.87 -14.34
CA ARG A 153 -6.83 -3.19 -15.43
C ARG A 153 -5.79 -2.23 -14.88
N MET A 154 -6.17 -1.41 -13.88
CA MET A 154 -5.24 -0.45 -13.28
C MET A 154 -4.15 -1.17 -12.49
N ALA A 155 -4.46 -2.19 -11.70
CA ALA A 155 -3.48 -3.00 -10.97
C ALA A 155 -2.43 -3.57 -11.93
N HIS A 156 -2.86 -4.14 -13.05
CA HIS A 156 -1.95 -4.66 -14.06
C HIS A 156 -1.15 -3.57 -14.78
N ALA A 157 -1.72 -2.40 -15.02
CA ALA A 157 -0.98 -1.27 -15.59
C ALA A 157 0.12 -0.76 -14.64
N LEU A 158 -0.17 -0.63 -13.35
CA LEU A 158 0.80 -0.24 -12.33
C LEU A 158 1.93 -1.28 -12.20
N LEU A 159 1.60 -2.57 -12.19
CA LEU A 159 2.58 -3.66 -12.17
C LEU A 159 3.47 -3.67 -13.42
N ALA A 160 2.89 -3.49 -14.60
CA ALA A 160 3.63 -3.45 -15.86
C ALA A 160 4.62 -2.28 -15.92
N ASN A 161 4.26 -1.13 -15.35
CA ASN A 161 5.14 0.05 -15.27
C ASN A 161 6.13 0.00 -14.08
N ARG A 162 6.11 -1.05 -13.26
CA ARG A 162 6.98 -1.17 -12.07
C ARG A 162 6.73 -0.06 -11.03
N TRP A 163 5.50 0.41 -10.91
CA TRP A 163 5.09 1.46 -9.98
C TRP A 163 4.57 0.92 -8.65
N VAL A 164 4.52 -0.40 -8.49
CA VAL A 164 4.06 -1.08 -7.28
C VAL A 164 5.24 -1.44 -6.39
N HIS A 165 5.12 -1.20 -5.09
CA HIS A 165 6.12 -1.51 -4.08
C HIS A 165 5.65 -2.61 -3.13
N PHE A 166 4.34 -2.74 -2.93
CA PHE A 166 3.74 -3.72 -2.04
C PHE A 166 2.53 -4.39 -2.70
N LEU A 167 2.41 -5.68 -2.51
CA LEU A 167 1.17 -6.40 -2.75
C LEU A 167 0.62 -6.87 -1.41
N ALA A 168 -0.64 -6.55 -1.10
CA ALA A 168 -1.26 -6.89 0.17
C ALA A 168 -2.65 -7.52 -0.03
N THR A 169 -3.14 -8.24 0.97
CA THR A 169 -4.44 -8.91 0.89
C THR A 169 -5.61 -7.96 1.08
N ASP A 170 -5.44 -6.94 1.90
CA ASP A 170 -6.52 -6.09 2.38
C ASP A 170 -7.70 -6.93 2.92
N ALA A 171 -7.35 -7.92 3.77
CA ALA A 171 -8.27 -8.95 4.24
C ALA A 171 -9.21 -8.44 5.33
N HIS A 172 -10.50 -8.77 5.22
CA HIS A 172 -11.54 -8.33 6.17
C HIS A 172 -12.34 -9.50 6.76
N ASN A 173 -12.30 -10.66 6.12
CA ASN A 173 -13.09 -11.83 6.52
C ASN A 173 -12.42 -13.13 6.04
N VAL A 174 -13.10 -14.25 6.20
CA VAL A 174 -12.62 -15.58 5.79
C VAL A 174 -13.26 -16.08 4.49
N THR A 175 -14.04 -15.25 3.83
CA THR A 175 -14.81 -15.59 2.63
C THR A 175 -14.42 -14.74 1.43
N SER A 176 -15.11 -13.63 1.19
CA SER A 176 -14.92 -12.79 -0.01
C SER A 176 -13.63 -11.98 0.00
N ARG A 177 -13.16 -11.55 1.20
CA ARG A 177 -11.90 -10.81 1.40
C ARG A 177 -10.99 -11.57 2.38
N ALA A 178 -10.73 -12.82 2.04
CA ALA A 178 -9.87 -13.69 2.85
C ALA A 178 -8.38 -13.33 2.69
N PRO A 179 -7.55 -13.61 3.71
CA PRO A 179 -6.11 -13.38 3.67
C PRO A 179 -5.42 -14.44 2.78
N LYS A 180 -5.50 -14.24 1.47
CA LYS A 180 -4.92 -15.11 0.43
C LYS A 180 -3.98 -14.31 -0.45
N MET A 181 -2.72 -14.74 -0.54
CA MET A 181 -1.67 -14.07 -1.29
C MET A 181 -1.05 -14.98 -2.38
N ARG A 182 -1.06 -16.30 -2.18
CA ARG A 182 -0.35 -17.27 -3.02
C ARG A 182 -0.69 -17.12 -4.51
N ASP A 183 -1.99 -17.15 -4.86
CA ASP A 183 -2.43 -17.07 -6.26
C ASP A 183 -1.96 -15.77 -6.92
N ALA A 184 -2.04 -14.65 -6.19
CA ALA A 184 -1.59 -13.35 -6.70
C ALA A 184 -0.07 -13.28 -6.85
N PHE A 185 0.69 -13.85 -5.91
CA PHE A 185 2.14 -13.99 -6.01
C PHE A 185 2.53 -14.77 -7.27
N GLU A 186 1.92 -15.94 -7.49
CA GLU A 186 2.19 -16.82 -8.64
C GLU A 186 1.85 -16.12 -9.96
N LEU A 187 0.71 -15.42 -10.02
CA LEU A 187 0.33 -14.64 -11.20
C LEU A 187 1.34 -13.54 -11.50
N VAL A 188 1.75 -12.76 -10.48
CA VAL A 188 2.75 -11.70 -10.64
C VAL A 188 4.09 -12.27 -11.04
N ALA A 189 4.53 -13.38 -10.42
CA ALA A 189 5.77 -14.06 -10.76
C ALA A 189 5.79 -14.54 -12.21
N LYS A 190 4.70 -15.14 -12.67
CA LYS A 190 4.55 -15.63 -14.05
C LYS A 190 4.53 -14.49 -15.07
N LYS A 191 3.83 -13.38 -14.76
CA LYS A 191 3.56 -12.31 -15.74
C LYS A 191 4.62 -11.21 -15.73
N TYR A 192 5.20 -10.91 -14.57
CA TYR A 192 6.09 -9.76 -14.38
C TYR A 192 7.48 -10.13 -13.85
N GLY A 193 7.72 -11.40 -13.59
CA GLY A 193 9.00 -11.94 -13.13
C GLY A 193 9.00 -12.31 -11.64
N PRO A 194 9.69 -13.43 -11.29
CA PRO A 194 9.72 -13.96 -9.93
C PRO A 194 10.40 -13.01 -8.92
N ASP A 195 11.43 -12.29 -9.33
CA ASP A 195 12.14 -11.34 -8.47
C ASP A 195 11.24 -10.17 -8.08
N TYR A 196 10.44 -9.66 -9.02
CA TYR A 196 9.48 -8.60 -8.73
C TYR A 196 8.38 -9.09 -7.80
N ALA A 197 7.82 -10.28 -8.03
CA ALA A 197 6.84 -10.85 -7.11
C ALA A 197 7.40 -11.02 -5.69
N ARG A 198 8.65 -11.49 -5.57
CA ARG A 198 9.34 -11.63 -4.30
C ARG A 198 9.56 -10.27 -3.61
N LEU A 199 9.93 -9.25 -4.39
CA LEU A 199 10.12 -7.91 -3.89
C LEU A 199 8.82 -7.37 -3.27
N LEU A 200 7.69 -7.47 -4.01
CA LEU A 200 6.39 -6.94 -3.61
C LEU A 200 5.72 -7.67 -2.45
N CYS A 201 5.90 -9.00 -2.37
CA CYS A 201 5.16 -9.84 -1.42
C CYS A 201 6.00 -10.26 -0.20
N VAL A 202 7.33 -10.16 -0.28
CA VAL A 202 8.23 -10.67 0.79
C VAL A 202 9.20 -9.60 1.23
N SER A 203 10.07 -9.10 0.34
CA SER A 203 11.22 -8.28 0.75
C SER A 203 10.80 -6.90 1.23
N ASN A 204 9.99 -6.17 0.46
CA ASN A 204 9.49 -4.86 0.86
C ASN A 204 8.57 -4.91 2.08
N PRO A 205 7.56 -5.83 2.14
CA PRO A 205 6.72 -5.95 3.32
C PRO A 205 7.50 -6.28 4.60
N LEU A 206 8.48 -7.17 4.52
CA LEU A 206 9.33 -7.50 5.66
C LEU A 206 10.20 -6.31 6.08
N ALA A 207 10.78 -5.56 5.14
CA ALA A 207 11.53 -4.36 5.43
C ALA A 207 10.68 -3.32 6.15
N ALA A 208 9.47 -3.04 5.66
CA ALA A 208 8.54 -2.11 6.29
C ALA A 208 8.10 -2.60 7.69
N PHE A 209 7.83 -3.90 7.85
CA PHE A 209 7.47 -4.50 9.12
C PHE A 209 8.59 -4.36 10.17
N MET A 210 9.85 -4.51 9.75
CA MET A 210 11.04 -4.44 10.62
C MET A 210 11.61 -3.02 10.76
N GLY A 211 11.09 -2.03 10.04
CA GLY A 211 11.61 -0.66 10.04
C GLY A 211 12.93 -0.49 9.29
N ASN A 212 13.25 -1.41 8.40
CA ASN A 212 14.44 -1.33 7.58
C ASN A 212 14.18 -0.52 6.30
N PRO A 213 15.21 0.09 5.69
CA PRO A 213 15.10 0.62 4.34
C PRO A 213 14.66 -0.47 3.36
N LEU A 214 13.86 -0.08 2.35
CA LEU A 214 13.50 -1.02 1.30
C LEU A 214 14.77 -1.46 0.54
N PRO A 215 14.85 -2.74 0.13
CA PRO A 215 15.91 -3.20 -0.75
C PRO A 215 15.91 -2.44 -2.09
N PRO A 216 16.96 -2.55 -2.91
CA PRO A 216 16.97 -1.95 -4.23
C PRO A 216 15.74 -2.31 -5.04
N GLN A 217 15.05 -1.30 -5.56
CA GLN A 217 13.82 -1.48 -6.33
C GLN A 217 14.14 -1.69 -7.81
N ILE A 218 13.25 -2.39 -8.50
CA ILE A 218 13.31 -2.49 -9.97
C ILE A 218 12.99 -1.10 -10.54
N GLU A 219 13.78 -0.65 -11.50
CA GLU A 219 13.61 0.67 -12.13
C GLU A 219 12.20 0.83 -12.71
N PRO A 220 11.46 1.89 -12.34
CA PRO A 220 10.13 2.14 -12.84
C PRO A 220 10.17 2.58 -14.31
N LEU A 221 9.32 1.97 -15.12
CA LEU A 221 9.18 2.33 -16.52
C LEU A 221 8.34 3.60 -16.68
N ARG A 222 8.67 4.45 -17.65
CA ARG A 222 7.91 5.65 -18.04
C ARG A 222 7.72 6.69 -16.93
N LEU A 223 8.31 6.48 -15.76
CA LEU A 223 8.14 7.42 -14.65
C LEU A 223 8.87 8.73 -14.90
N TYR A 224 10.02 8.67 -15.56
CA TYR A 224 10.89 9.83 -15.84
C TYR A 224 10.92 10.20 -17.34
N GLU A 225 10.08 9.60 -18.16
CA GLU A 225 9.90 10.03 -19.54
C GLU A 225 9.23 11.41 -19.54
N ASP A 226 9.92 12.41 -20.03
CA ASP A 226 9.40 13.77 -20.10
C ASP A 226 8.20 13.85 -21.05
N SER A 227 7.12 14.42 -20.55
CA SER A 227 5.94 14.76 -21.36
C SER A 227 6.25 15.84 -22.43
N GLU A 228 7.44 16.42 -22.41
CA GLU A 228 7.86 17.49 -23.31
C GLU A 228 8.10 16.99 -24.74
N GLU A 229 8.57 15.78 -24.99
CA GLU A 229 8.74 15.28 -26.35
C GLU A 229 7.41 15.18 -27.12
N LYS A 230 6.34 14.77 -26.46
CA LYS A 230 5.01 14.73 -27.09
C LYS A 230 4.46 16.12 -27.39
N SER A 231 4.80 17.12 -26.59
CA SER A 231 4.39 18.51 -26.80
C SER A 231 5.13 19.13 -28.02
N TRP A 232 6.40 18.83 -28.21
CA TRP A 232 7.20 19.34 -29.32
C TRP A 232 6.76 18.76 -30.66
N TRP A 233 6.56 17.46 -30.76
CA TRP A 233 6.05 16.79 -31.96
C TRP A 233 4.61 17.20 -32.28
N ALA A 234 3.74 17.37 -31.31
CA ALA A 234 2.37 17.82 -31.50
C ALA A 234 2.28 19.27 -32.00
N ARG A 235 3.30 20.12 -31.73
CA ARG A 235 3.37 21.48 -32.29
C ARG A 235 3.89 21.52 -33.70
N LEU A 236 4.71 20.57 -34.12
CA LEU A 236 5.23 20.47 -35.48
C LEU A 236 4.23 19.89 -36.50
N THR A 237 3.28 19.05 -36.03
CA THR A 237 2.27 18.41 -36.89
C THR A 237 0.96 19.21 -37.05
N ARG A 238 0.86 20.40 -36.44
CA ARG A 238 -0.26 21.33 -36.57
C ARG A 238 0.02 22.53 -37.51
N ARG A 239 0.77 22.29 -38.60
CA ARG A 239 0.88 23.23 -39.73
C ARG A 239 0.35 22.62 -41.01
#